data_a6ff9d9e3ef799ea1b4f495e6ed36c30
#
_entry.id   a6ff9d9e3ef799ea1b4f495e6ed36c30
#
_cell.length_a   1.000
_cell.length_b   1.000
_cell.length_c   1.000
_cell.angle_alpha   90.00
_cell.angle_beta   90.00
_cell.angle_gamma   90.00
#
_symmetry.space_group_name_H-M   'P 1'
#
loop_
_entity.id
_entity.type
_entity.pdbx_description
1 polymer ?
#
loop_
_entity_poly.entity_id
_entity_poly.type
_entity_poly.pdbx_seq_one_letter_code
_entity_poly.pdbx_strand_id
1 'polypeptide(L)' 'MGMMKDYVMELEELIWDEVADVIAESDTLEEALEEGTNTAKFYKLDIYLGEQYITDTIHEMWNEFWSAQE' A
#
# COMPACT_ATOMS: atom_id res chain seq x y z
N MET A 1 17.86 -19.54 2.53
CA MET A 1 17.63 -18.74 3.68
C MET A 1 17.17 -17.34 3.37
N GLY A 2 17.86 -16.58 2.54
CA GLY A 2 17.44 -15.25 2.16
C GLY A 2 16.29 -15.24 1.16
N MET A 3 15.98 -16.36 0.56
CA MET A 3 15.01 -16.42 -0.51
C MET A 3 13.60 -15.99 -0.10
N MET A 4 13.16 -16.40 1.08
CA MET A 4 11.83 -16.02 1.54
C MET A 4 11.74 -14.53 1.85
N LYS A 5 12.80 -13.97 2.41
CA LYS A 5 12.85 -12.54 2.68
C LYS A 5 12.81 -11.74 1.38
N ASP A 6 13.61 -12.18 0.43
CA ASP A 6 13.65 -11.49 -0.87
C ASP A 6 12.31 -11.54 -1.58
N TYR A 7 11.64 -12.67 -1.49
CA TYR A 7 10.33 -12.83 -2.10
C TYR A 7 9.30 -11.86 -1.49
N VAL A 8 9.30 -11.76 -0.17
CA VAL A 8 8.37 -10.86 0.53
C VAL A 8 8.65 -9.42 0.16
N MET A 9 9.92 -9.02 0.09
CA MET A 9 10.28 -7.66 -0.28
C MET A 9 9.86 -7.33 -1.71
N GLU A 10 10.05 -8.25 -2.64
CA GLU A 10 9.62 -8.05 -4.01
C GLU A 10 8.12 -7.92 -4.11
N LEU A 11 7.40 -8.73 -3.35
CA LEU A 11 5.95 -8.69 -3.33
C LEU A 11 5.46 -7.35 -2.77
N GLU A 12 6.10 -6.86 -1.71
CA GLU A 12 5.78 -5.56 -1.15
C GLU A 12 5.95 -4.44 -2.17
N GLU A 13 7.08 -4.44 -2.86
CA GLU A 13 7.35 -3.40 -3.85
C GLU A 13 6.27 -3.36 -4.92
N LEU A 14 5.89 -4.52 -5.43
CA LEU A 14 4.85 -4.61 -6.46
C LEU A 14 3.51 -4.11 -5.94
N ILE A 15 3.17 -4.50 -4.73
CA ILE A 15 1.89 -4.12 -4.13
C ILE A 15 1.85 -2.63 -3.85
N TRP A 16 2.94 -2.08 -3.33
CA TRP A 16 2.98 -0.64 -3.03
C TRP A 16 2.97 0.19 -4.30
N ASP A 17 3.52 -0.31 -5.40
CA ASP A 17 3.41 0.36 -6.69
C ASP A 17 1.95 0.42 -7.14
N GLU A 18 1.20 -0.66 -6.96
CA GLU A 18 -0.22 -0.68 -7.28
C GLU A 18 -1.02 0.24 -6.36
N VAL A 19 -0.67 0.25 -5.09
CA VAL A 19 -1.32 1.13 -4.13
C VAL A 19 -1.06 2.59 -4.47
N ALA A 20 0.15 2.89 -4.93
CA ALA A 20 0.47 4.25 -5.35
C ALA A 20 -0.42 4.71 -6.52
N ASP A 21 -0.68 3.82 -7.47
CA ASP A 21 -1.59 4.11 -8.55
C ASP A 21 -3.01 4.35 -8.05
N VAL A 22 -3.44 3.54 -7.09
CA VAL A 22 -4.75 3.69 -6.46
C VAL A 22 -4.87 5.05 -5.79
N ILE A 23 -3.83 5.46 -5.07
CA ILE A 23 -3.80 6.75 -4.40
C ILE A 23 -3.90 7.90 -5.42
N ALA A 24 -3.19 7.78 -6.52
CA ALA A 24 -3.20 8.79 -7.56
C ALA A 24 -4.59 8.93 -8.20
N GLU A 25 -5.33 7.84 -8.28
CA GLU A 25 -6.66 7.85 -8.86
C GLU A 25 -7.77 8.17 -7.87
N SER A 26 -7.48 8.13 -6.58
CA SER A 26 -8.46 8.38 -5.54
C SER A 26 -8.66 9.87 -5.31
N ASP A 27 -9.91 10.27 -5.11
CA ASP A 27 -10.25 11.66 -4.85
C ASP A 27 -10.13 12.02 -3.37
N THR A 28 -10.32 11.04 -2.49
CA THR A 28 -10.29 11.26 -1.06
C THR A 28 -9.43 10.21 -0.37
N LEU A 29 -8.99 10.54 0.85
CA LEU A 29 -8.21 9.60 1.66
C LEU A 29 -9.02 8.35 1.97
N GLU A 30 -10.32 8.51 2.23
CA GLU A 30 -11.19 7.36 2.52
C GLU A 30 -11.20 6.37 1.35
N GLU A 31 -11.33 6.89 0.15
CA GLU A 31 -11.32 6.06 -1.04
C GLU A 31 -9.98 5.38 -1.22
N ALA A 32 -8.89 6.12 -1.00
CA ALA A 32 -7.55 5.57 -1.10
C ALA A 32 -7.33 4.45 -0.08
N LEU A 33 -7.81 4.64 1.15
CA LEU A 33 -7.69 3.63 2.19
C LEU A 33 -8.49 2.37 1.84
N GLU A 34 -9.71 2.56 1.37
CA GLU A 34 -10.57 1.43 1.02
C GLU A 34 -9.96 0.61 -0.11
N GLU A 35 -9.63 1.25 -1.21
CA GLU A 35 -9.09 0.55 -2.36
C GLU A 35 -7.68 0.03 -2.13
N GLY A 36 -6.86 0.80 -1.44
CA GLY A 36 -5.50 0.35 -1.09
C GLY A 36 -5.54 -0.86 -0.18
N THR A 37 -6.43 -0.84 0.81
CA THR A 37 -6.59 -1.98 1.72
C THR A 37 -7.09 -3.20 0.95
N ASN A 38 -8.04 -3.01 0.04
CA ASN A 38 -8.55 -4.11 -0.78
C ASN A 38 -7.45 -4.70 -1.64
N THR A 39 -6.59 -3.87 -2.21
CA THR A 39 -5.46 -4.33 -3.01
C THR A 39 -4.52 -5.16 -2.16
N ALA A 40 -4.20 -4.68 -0.97
CA ALA A 40 -3.32 -5.41 -0.05
C ALA A 40 -3.93 -6.74 0.35
N LYS A 41 -5.23 -6.78 0.59
CA LYS A 41 -5.93 -8.02 0.96
C LYS A 41 -5.96 -9.01 -0.19
N PHE A 42 -6.08 -8.50 -1.40
CA PHE A 42 -6.06 -9.35 -2.58
C PHE A 42 -4.77 -10.16 -2.66
N TYR A 43 -3.66 -9.54 -2.30
CA TYR A 43 -2.36 -10.19 -2.29
C TYR A 43 -2.03 -10.83 -0.93
N LYS A 44 -2.98 -10.82 -0.01
CA LYS A 44 -2.81 -11.37 1.33
C LYS A 44 -1.70 -10.69 2.14
N LEU A 45 -1.40 -9.46 1.81
CA LEU A 45 -0.38 -8.71 2.52
C LEU A 45 -0.79 -8.41 3.95
N ASP A 46 -2.09 -8.30 4.20
CA ASP A 46 -2.62 -8.08 5.53
C ASP A 46 -2.25 -9.20 6.51
N ILE A 47 -2.06 -10.42 5.99
CA ILE A 47 -1.66 -11.57 6.81
C ILE A 47 -0.20 -11.42 7.25
N TYR A 48 0.65 -10.90 6.35
CA TYR A 48 2.07 -10.77 6.62
C TYR A 48 2.41 -9.52 7.43
N LEU A 49 1.77 -8.40 7.13
CA LEU A 49 2.11 -7.10 7.72
C LEU A 49 1.10 -6.60 8.75
N GLY A 50 -0.12 -7.10 8.68
CA GLY A 50 -1.19 -6.63 9.54
C GLY A 50 -1.93 -5.43 8.96
N GLU A 51 -3.21 -5.35 9.27
CA GLU A 51 -4.10 -4.32 8.74
C GLU A 51 -3.68 -2.91 9.14
N GLN A 52 -3.25 -2.77 10.38
CA GLN A 52 -2.83 -1.48 10.89
C GLN A 52 -1.62 -0.93 10.14
N TYR A 53 -0.65 -1.79 9.89
CA TYR A 53 0.54 -1.39 9.15
C TYR A 53 0.17 -0.92 7.75
N ILE A 54 -0.74 -1.63 7.10
CA ILE A 54 -1.19 -1.29 5.76
C ILE A 54 -1.89 0.06 5.76
N THR A 55 -2.79 0.28 6.71
CA THR A 55 -3.52 1.53 6.84
C THR A 55 -2.56 2.69 7.08
N ASP A 56 -1.61 2.51 7.99
CA ASP A 56 -0.63 3.56 8.30
C ASP A 56 0.23 3.89 7.09
N THR A 57 0.64 2.87 6.35
CA THR A 57 1.46 3.08 5.16
C THR A 57 0.70 3.83 4.08
N ILE A 58 -0.57 3.49 3.88
CA ILE A 58 -1.39 4.19 2.90
C ILE A 58 -1.56 5.65 3.28
N HIS A 59 -1.75 5.92 4.58
CA HIS A 59 -1.82 7.30 5.08
C HIS A 59 -0.55 8.08 4.75
N GLU A 60 0.59 7.48 4.99
CA GLU A 60 1.87 8.13 4.69
C GLU A 60 2.03 8.39 3.21
N MET A 61 1.68 7.40 2.38
CA MET A 61 1.78 7.53 0.94
C MET A 61 0.85 8.63 0.42
N TRP A 62 -0.34 8.70 0.98
CA TRP A 62 -1.29 9.75 0.62
C TRP A 62 -0.73 11.12 0.95
N ASN A 63 -0.20 11.29 2.15
CA ASN A 63 0.36 12.57 2.57
C ASN A 63 1.55 12.96 1.70
N GLU A 64 2.43 12.04 1.40
CA GLU A 64 3.59 12.32 0.57
C GLU A 64 3.19 12.67 -0.85
N PHE A 65 2.24 11.93 -1.40
CA PHE A 65 1.79 12.18 -2.77
C PHE A 65 1.20 13.57 -2.92
N TRP A 66 0.28 13.93 -2.03
CA TRP A 66 -0.41 15.20 -2.14
C TRP A 66 0.46 16.39 -1.69
N SER A 67 1.39 16.15 -0.77
CA SER A 67 2.34 17.19 -0.39
C SER A 67 3.28 17.53 -1.54
N ALA A 68 3.67 16.53 -2.29
CA ALA A 68 4.56 16.71 -3.44
C ALA A 68 3.87 17.49 -4.57
N GLN A 69 2.54 17.46 -4.62
CA GLN A 69 1.78 18.17 -5.64
C GLN A 69 1.68 19.66 -5.36
N GLU A 70 1.89 20.05 -4.14
CA GLU A 70 1.86 21.46 -3.75
C GLU A 70 3.17 22.14 -4.06
#